data_f9a45943e224ab69d40b347649cad385
#
_entry.id   f9a45943e224ab69d40b347649cad385
#
_cell.length_a   1.000
_cell.length_b   1.000
_cell.length_c   1.000
_cell.angle_alpha   90.00
_cell.angle_beta   90.00
_cell.angle_gamma   90.00
#
_symmetry.space_group_name_H-M   'P 1'
#
loop_
_entity.id
_entity.type
_entity.pdbx_description
1 polymer ?
#
loop_
_entity_poly.entity_id
_entity_poly.type
_entity_poly.pdbx_seq_one_letter_code
_entity_poly.pdbx_strand_id
1 'polypeptide(L)'
;MKHLLVTLASISLSAFGIEQPNVLFIISDDLTATALSCYGNKVCQTPNIDRLASQGTRFTKAYCQGTYCGPSRASFMSGYYPHAIKMLGYGSPRPAIGERATWAQHFKNNGYHTARVSKIFHMGVPGGIEKGTDGADDPASWTERFNSAGPEWKAPGDGETLENNADARKPGPVGGNTFVVVEADGDDLVHSDGKTAAKAVELIKQHKDKPFFLGVGFVRPHVPFVAPRKDYTDFLPYAKMQLPPKLKEDWADIPKAGINYKTSKNMKMDVRRQKKAVGGYYASVAFMDRMVGQVLDGLKEAGLDDNTIVIFTSDHGYHLGEHDFWAKVSLHDESAAVPLIIRMPGKKPAVCHSLVELLDLYPTLSNLCGLKVPGRLQGKDISKMMTDPAKEVRSAAFSVNGKGFLLREQDWAYIAYGKNGLGDEELFDMKQDPKQFTNLAKDPKYGQTLARFQKQMAAKLKEVRTNDLGLKY
;
A
#
# COMPACT_ATOMS: atom_id res chain seq x y z
N MET A 1 -63.95 49.74 -6.37
CA MET A 1 -63.25 48.51 -6.79
C MET A 1 -61.82 48.77 -6.62
N LYS A 2 -61.19 48.23 -5.56
CA LYS A 2 -59.73 48.37 -5.32
C LYS A 2 -59.06 47.08 -5.78
N HIS A 3 -58.20 47.16 -6.78
CA HIS A 3 -57.35 46.01 -7.23
C HIS A 3 -56.20 45.85 -6.29
N LEU A 4 -56.09 44.70 -5.65
CA LEU A 4 -54.95 44.30 -4.83
C LEU A 4 -53.97 43.59 -5.75
N LEU A 5 -52.82 44.17 -6.00
CA LEU A 5 -51.70 43.51 -6.68
C LEU A 5 -50.98 42.62 -5.63
N VAL A 6 -51.05 41.33 -5.83
CA VAL A 6 -50.23 40.38 -5.09
C VAL A 6 -48.92 40.15 -5.88
N THR A 7 -47.82 40.69 -5.35
CA THR A 7 -46.47 40.46 -5.88
C THR A 7 -45.97 39.10 -5.35
N LEU A 8 -45.93 38.08 -6.20
CA LEU A 8 -45.25 36.82 -5.89
C LEU A 8 -43.72 37.06 -5.92
N ALA A 9 -43.12 37.04 -4.75
CA ALA A 9 -41.66 36.96 -4.63
C ALA A 9 -41.23 35.53 -4.93
N SER A 10 -40.57 35.32 -6.07
CA SER A 10 -39.94 34.05 -6.42
C SER A 10 -38.69 33.86 -5.54
N ILE A 11 -38.81 33.02 -4.52
CA ILE A 11 -37.64 32.57 -3.75
C ILE A 11 -36.91 31.58 -4.63
N SER A 12 -35.80 32.01 -5.23
CA SER A 12 -34.83 31.16 -5.88
C SER A 12 -34.20 30.28 -4.78
N LEU A 13 -34.61 29.04 -4.64
CA LEU A 13 -33.84 28.03 -3.93
C LEU A 13 -32.56 27.83 -4.72
N SER A 14 -31.49 28.47 -4.29
CA SER A 14 -30.13 28.05 -4.67
C SER A 14 -29.96 26.63 -4.14
N ALA A 15 -30.05 25.63 -5.03
CA ALA A 15 -29.60 24.30 -4.73
C ALA A 15 -28.11 24.45 -4.40
N PHE A 16 -27.74 24.38 -3.14
CA PHE A 16 -26.37 24.11 -2.73
C PHE A 16 -26.01 22.76 -3.32
N GLY A 17 -25.40 22.76 -4.50
CA GLY A 17 -24.77 21.58 -5.05
C GLY A 17 -23.77 21.07 -4.02
N ILE A 18 -23.91 19.82 -3.59
CA ILE A 18 -22.89 19.18 -2.75
C ILE A 18 -21.59 19.29 -3.57
N GLU A 19 -20.66 20.10 -3.10
CA GLU A 19 -19.38 20.30 -3.74
C GLU A 19 -18.68 18.93 -3.71
N GLN A 20 -18.28 18.43 -4.89
CA GLN A 20 -17.62 17.13 -4.99
C GLN A 20 -16.27 17.21 -4.27
N PRO A 21 -16.01 16.36 -3.25
CA PRO A 21 -14.74 16.44 -2.53
C PRO A 21 -13.57 16.06 -3.42
N ASN A 22 -12.44 16.72 -3.22
CA ASN A 22 -11.18 16.29 -3.80
C ASN A 22 -10.75 14.95 -3.22
N VAL A 23 -9.92 14.21 -3.96
CA VAL A 23 -9.27 12.98 -3.51
C VAL A 23 -7.76 13.14 -3.59
N LEU A 24 -7.08 13.03 -2.46
CA LEU A 24 -5.64 12.95 -2.35
C LEU A 24 -5.26 11.53 -1.93
N PHE A 25 -4.74 10.74 -2.88
CA PHE A 25 -4.31 9.37 -2.67
C PHE A 25 -2.79 9.31 -2.54
N ILE A 26 -2.30 9.13 -1.33
CA ILE A 26 -0.87 9.01 -1.00
C ILE A 26 -0.54 7.54 -0.78
N ILE A 27 0.41 7.02 -1.54
CA ILE A 27 0.85 5.64 -1.44
C ILE A 27 2.38 5.56 -1.33
N SER A 28 2.84 4.79 -0.35
CA SER A 28 4.23 4.41 -0.17
C SER A 28 4.52 3.06 -0.83
N ASP A 29 5.77 2.76 -1.14
CA ASP A 29 6.21 1.51 -1.77
C ASP A 29 7.00 0.66 -0.76
N ASP A 30 6.63 -0.62 -0.56
CA ASP A 30 7.27 -1.53 0.39
C ASP A 30 7.14 -1.12 1.89
N LEU A 31 6.09 -0.41 2.30
CA LEU A 31 5.93 0.04 3.68
C LEU A 31 5.15 -0.95 4.54
N THR A 32 5.82 -1.58 5.51
CA THR A 32 5.13 -2.35 6.55
C THR A 32 4.45 -1.43 7.57
N ALA A 33 3.21 -1.78 7.96
CA ALA A 33 2.48 -1.04 8.99
C ALA A 33 3.24 -0.96 10.32
N THR A 34 3.99 -2.01 10.67
CA THR A 34 4.76 -2.10 11.92
C THR A 34 5.93 -1.11 12.01
N ALA A 35 6.28 -0.43 10.91
CA ALA A 35 7.27 0.64 10.93
C ALA A 35 6.71 2.02 11.33
N LEU A 36 5.38 2.16 11.43
CA LEU A 36 4.73 3.44 11.76
C LEU A 36 4.42 3.55 13.26
N SER A 37 4.65 4.73 13.84
CA SER A 37 4.41 4.98 15.26
C SER A 37 2.92 4.86 15.64
N CYS A 38 2.00 5.31 14.79
CA CYS A 38 0.55 5.10 15.02
C CYS A 38 0.11 3.63 14.92
N TYR A 39 0.93 2.73 14.41
CA TYR A 39 0.74 1.28 14.45
C TYR A 39 1.58 0.58 15.52
N GLY A 40 2.23 1.34 16.39
CA GLY A 40 2.89 0.83 17.60
C GLY A 40 4.42 0.78 17.55
N ASN A 41 5.07 1.23 16.47
CA ASN A 41 6.52 1.34 16.45
C ASN A 41 7.00 2.37 17.49
N LYS A 42 7.98 1.98 18.31
CA LYS A 42 8.54 2.85 19.36
C LYS A 42 9.87 3.49 18.95
N VAL A 43 10.46 3.04 17.85
CA VAL A 43 11.79 3.46 17.38
C VAL A 43 11.65 4.40 16.18
N CYS A 44 10.91 4.02 15.18
CA CYS A 44 10.67 4.83 13.99
C CYS A 44 9.49 5.79 14.26
N GLN A 45 9.80 7.08 14.42
CA GLN A 45 8.80 8.11 14.64
C GLN A 45 8.27 8.65 13.31
N THR A 46 6.95 8.72 13.17
CA THR A 46 6.26 9.16 11.94
C THR A 46 5.21 10.23 12.26
N PRO A 47 5.64 11.43 12.75
CA PRO A 47 4.72 12.42 13.31
C PRO A 47 3.70 12.96 12.32
N ASN A 48 4.01 13.01 11.02
CA ASN A 48 3.08 13.50 10.00
C ASN A 48 1.99 12.49 9.66
N ILE A 49 2.34 11.22 9.56
CA ILE A 49 1.38 10.12 9.38
C ILE A 49 0.54 9.94 10.66
N ASP A 50 1.15 10.10 11.84
CA ASP A 50 0.42 10.09 13.13
C ASP A 50 -0.59 11.23 13.22
N ARG A 51 -0.23 12.43 12.74
CA ARG A 51 -1.14 13.57 12.62
C ARG A 51 -2.33 13.23 11.72
N LEU A 52 -2.09 12.61 10.55
CA LEU A 52 -3.17 12.16 9.68
C LEU A 52 -4.05 11.09 10.34
N ALA A 53 -3.44 10.13 11.03
CA ALA A 53 -4.15 9.09 11.78
C ALA A 53 -5.03 9.65 12.91
N SER A 54 -4.56 10.71 13.58
CA SER A 54 -5.34 11.41 14.63
C SER A 54 -6.53 12.20 14.10
N GLN A 55 -6.63 12.39 12.79
CA GLN A 55 -7.70 13.12 12.10
C GLN A 55 -8.60 12.23 11.23
N GLY A 56 -8.25 10.95 11.06
CA GLY A 56 -8.94 10.02 10.18
C GLY A 56 -9.32 8.70 10.82
N THR A 57 -9.88 7.81 10.03
CA THR A 57 -10.09 6.42 10.42
C THR A 57 -8.85 5.62 10.09
N ARG A 58 -8.20 5.05 11.10
CA ARG A 58 -7.06 4.14 10.98
C ARG A 58 -7.54 2.70 11.02
N PHE A 59 -7.27 1.96 9.94
CA PHE A 59 -7.59 0.53 9.83
C PHE A 59 -6.41 -0.30 10.32
N THR A 60 -6.63 -1.19 11.28
CA THR A 60 -5.57 -2.03 11.86
C THR A 60 -5.39 -3.36 11.13
N LYS A 61 -6.34 -3.72 10.25
CA LYS A 61 -6.37 -4.99 9.50
C LYS A 61 -6.73 -4.74 8.03
N ALA A 62 -5.88 -3.97 7.34
CA ALA A 62 -5.97 -3.77 5.90
C ALA A 62 -4.96 -4.67 5.18
N TYR A 63 -5.38 -5.25 4.05
CA TYR A 63 -4.60 -6.23 3.30
C TYR A 63 -4.50 -5.86 1.82
N CYS A 64 -3.32 -6.05 1.23
CA CYS A 64 -3.12 -5.98 -0.21
C CYS A 64 -3.56 -7.30 -0.88
N GLN A 65 -3.92 -7.25 -2.16
CA GLN A 65 -4.37 -8.43 -2.89
C GLN A 65 -3.23 -9.13 -3.65
N GLY A 66 -2.08 -8.47 -3.75
CA GLY A 66 -0.83 -9.04 -4.24
C GLY A 66 0.31 -8.62 -3.32
N THR A 67 1.11 -9.55 -2.81
CA THR A 67 2.14 -9.25 -1.81
C THR A 67 3.43 -8.70 -2.43
N TYR A 68 3.32 -8.02 -3.58
CA TYR A 68 4.36 -7.23 -4.25
C TYR A 68 3.75 -6.23 -5.23
N CYS A 69 4.54 -5.23 -5.63
CA CYS A 69 4.09 -3.98 -6.25
C CYS A 69 3.17 -4.15 -7.47
N GLY A 70 3.58 -4.95 -8.47
CA GLY A 70 2.84 -5.09 -9.72
C GLY A 70 1.41 -5.59 -9.53
N PRO A 71 1.19 -6.78 -8.95
CA PRO A 71 -0.13 -7.34 -8.73
C PRO A 71 -1.00 -6.49 -7.80
N SER A 72 -0.44 -5.96 -6.71
CA SER A 72 -1.20 -5.12 -5.79
C SER A 72 -1.72 -3.86 -6.48
N ARG A 73 -0.84 -3.11 -7.13
CA ARG A 73 -1.19 -1.86 -7.81
C ARG A 73 -2.16 -2.10 -8.98
N ALA A 74 -1.94 -3.15 -9.78
CA ALA A 74 -2.86 -3.54 -10.83
C ALA A 74 -4.25 -3.90 -10.28
N SER A 75 -4.31 -4.54 -9.10
CA SER A 75 -5.55 -4.93 -8.46
C SER A 75 -6.39 -3.72 -8.02
N PHE A 76 -5.90 -2.89 -7.11
CA PHE A 76 -6.71 -1.78 -6.60
C PHE A 76 -6.99 -0.71 -7.66
N MET A 77 -6.11 -0.52 -8.64
CA MET A 77 -6.36 0.41 -9.75
C MET A 77 -7.40 -0.12 -10.76
N SER A 78 -7.44 -1.43 -10.99
CA SER A 78 -8.42 -2.02 -11.93
C SER A 78 -9.77 -2.36 -11.30
N GLY A 79 -9.80 -2.59 -9.99
CA GLY A 79 -10.97 -3.06 -9.26
C GLY A 79 -11.19 -4.59 -9.33
N TYR A 80 -10.18 -5.35 -9.75
CA TYR A 80 -10.20 -6.81 -9.82
C TYR A 80 -9.06 -7.42 -9.01
N TYR A 81 -9.27 -8.61 -8.45
CA TYR A 81 -8.19 -9.37 -7.84
C TYR A 81 -7.08 -9.69 -8.86
N PRO A 82 -5.80 -9.75 -8.45
CA PRO A 82 -4.69 -10.06 -9.36
C PRO A 82 -4.90 -11.40 -10.07
N HIS A 83 -5.48 -12.38 -9.38
CA HIS A 83 -5.81 -13.68 -9.93
C HIS A 83 -6.89 -13.58 -11.01
N ALA A 84 -7.89 -12.70 -10.84
CA ALA A 84 -8.95 -12.46 -11.83
C ALA A 84 -8.42 -11.89 -13.14
N ILE A 85 -7.48 -10.96 -13.10
CA ILE A 85 -6.86 -10.35 -14.28
C ILE A 85 -5.58 -11.08 -14.72
N LYS A 86 -5.24 -12.21 -14.09
CA LYS A 86 -4.00 -12.98 -14.34
C LYS A 86 -2.72 -12.13 -14.26
N MET A 87 -2.72 -11.09 -13.42
CA MET A 87 -1.63 -10.18 -13.26
C MET A 87 -0.78 -10.58 -12.03
N LEU A 88 0.18 -11.46 -12.26
CA LEU A 88 1.20 -11.89 -11.30
C LEU A 88 2.60 -11.46 -11.78
N GLY A 89 2.69 -10.34 -12.49
CA GLY A 89 3.90 -9.72 -13.00
C GLY A 89 3.91 -8.22 -12.74
N TYR A 90 4.72 -7.52 -13.51
CA TYR A 90 4.94 -6.08 -13.34
C TYR A 90 4.34 -5.22 -14.46
N GLY A 91 3.42 -5.77 -15.23
CA GLY A 91 2.76 -5.09 -16.35
C GLY A 91 1.61 -4.15 -15.95
N SER A 92 1.04 -3.50 -16.96
CA SER A 92 -0.20 -2.74 -16.82
C SER A 92 -1.42 -3.67 -16.75
N PRO A 93 -2.46 -3.36 -15.97
CA PRO A 93 -3.71 -4.12 -16.01
C PRO A 93 -4.51 -3.92 -17.31
N ARG A 94 -4.21 -2.88 -18.11
CA ARG A 94 -4.98 -2.48 -19.29
C ARG A 94 -5.26 -3.62 -20.28
N PRO A 95 -4.29 -4.49 -20.65
CA PRO A 95 -4.55 -5.59 -21.56
C PRO A 95 -5.62 -6.58 -21.05
N ALA A 96 -5.71 -6.76 -19.74
CA ALA A 96 -6.67 -7.68 -19.12
C ALA A 96 -8.06 -7.07 -18.96
N ILE A 97 -8.14 -5.77 -18.67
CA ILE A 97 -9.41 -5.09 -18.41
C ILE A 97 -10.03 -4.44 -19.65
N GLY A 98 -9.29 -4.31 -20.78
CA GLY A 98 -9.78 -3.66 -22.00
C GLY A 98 -10.23 -2.22 -21.76
N GLU A 99 -11.42 -1.87 -22.25
CA GLU A 99 -12.00 -0.52 -22.11
C GLU A 99 -12.57 -0.18 -20.73
N ARG A 100 -12.53 -1.10 -19.78
CA ARG A 100 -13.04 -0.87 -18.42
C ARG A 100 -12.18 0.19 -17.71
N ALA A 101 -12.85 1.19 -17.15
CA ALA A 101 -12.16 2.28 -16.47
C ALA A 101 -11.38 1.79 -15.24
N THR A 102 -10.13 2.19 -15.13
CA THR A 102 -9.38 2.11 -13.85
C THR A 102 -9.99 3.06 -12.82
N TRP A 103 -9.57 2.96 -11.58
CA TRP A 103 -10.06 3.84 -10.51
C TRP A 103 -9.89 5.33 -10.89
N ALA A 104 -8.69 5.80 -11.22
CA ALA A 104 -8.47 7.18 -11.62
C ALA A 104 -9.20 7.55 -12.92
N GLN A 105 -9.25 6.64 -13.93
CA GLN A 105 -10.00 6.87 -15.16
C GLN A 105 -11.51 7.04 -14.88
N HIS A 106 -12.06 6.33 -13.91
CA HIS A 106 -13.45 6.50 -13.50
C HIS A 106 -13.73 7.91 -12.99
N PHE A 107 -12.84 8.45 -12.15
CA PHE A 107 -12.92 9.83 -11.68
C PHE A 107 -12.80 10.82 -12.84
N LYS A 108 -11.83 10.62 -13.74
CA LYS A 108 -11.66 11.44 -14.96
C LYS A 108 -12.92 11.48 -15.82
N ASN A 109 -13.55 10.32 -16.03
CA ASN A 109 -14.80 10.19 -16.81
C ASN A 109 -16.00 10.87 -16.13
N ASN A 110 -15.90 11.19 -14.84
CA ASN A 110 -16.91 11.89 -14.07
C ASN A 110 -16.52 13.35 -13.73
N GLY A 111 -15.63 13.95 -14.50
CA GLY A 111 -15.36 15.39 -14.45
C GLY A 111 -14.24 15.81 -13.49
N TYR A 112 -13.57 14.87 -12.82
CA TYR A 112 -12.40 15.17 -11.99
C TYR A 112 -11.18 15.45 -12.86
N HIS A 113 -10.39 16.44 -12.45
CA HIS A 113 -9.03 16.55 -12.95
C HIS A 113 -8.18 15.43 -12.31
N THR A 114 -7.61 14.54 -13.10
CA THR A 114 -6.83 13.41 -12.57
C THR A 114 -5.35 13.60 -12.85
N ALA A 115 -4.55 13.60 -11.80
CA ALA A 115 -3.10 13.70 -11.92
C ALA A 115 -2.39 12.63 -11.09
N ARG A 116 -1.20 12.22 -11.54
CA ARG A 116 -0.28 11.41 -10.74
C ARG A 116 1.11 12.03 -10.69
N VAL A 117 1.73 11.87 -9.54
CA VAL A 117 3.16 12.13 -9.37
C VAL A 117 3.84 10.85 -8.94
N SER A 118 4.82 10.40 -9.72
CA SER A 118 5.66 9.24 -9.51
C SER A 118 4.86 7.91 -9.45
N LYS A 119 5.15 6.98 -8.54
CA LYS A 119 4.82 5.55 -8.60
C LYS A 119 3.40 5.22 -8.12
N ILE A 120 2.38 5.36 -8.97
CA ILE A 120 1.00 4.88 -8.70
C ILE A 120 0.79 3.48 -9.29
N PHE A 121 1.00 3.28 -10.59
CA PHE A 121 1.19 1.95 -11.18
C PHE A 121 2.64 1.48 -10.94
N HIS A 122 2.93 0.23 -11.30
CA HIS A 122 4.27 -0.29 -11.10
C HIS A 122 5.31 0.46 -11.93
N MET A 123 6.38 0.87 -11.27
CA MET A 123 7.56 1.48 -11.85
C MET A 123 8.80 0.77 -11.30
N GLY A 124 9.73 0.39 -12.17
CA GLY A 124 10.94 -0.32 -11.75
C GLY A 124 11.84 0.53 -10.87
N VAL A 125 12.28 0.00 -9.75
CA VAL A 125 13.22 0.64 -8.82
C VAL A 125 14.50 -0.22 -8.75
N PRO A 126 15.68 0.38 -8.89
CA PRO A 126 15.98 1.82 -9.01
C PRO A 126 15.89 2.36 -10.45
N GLY A 127 16.07 1.52 -11.46
CA GLY A 127 16.34 1.96 -12.84
C GLY A 127 15.22 2.79 -13.49
N GLY A 128 13.95 2.50 -13.20
CA GLY A 128 12.81 3.29 -13.69
C GLY A 128 12.76 4.69 -13.05
N ILE A 129 13.08 4.76 -11.75
CA ILE A 129 13.14 6.03 -11.00
C ILE A 129 14.35 6.87 -11.47
N GLU A 130 15.54 6.26 -11.62
CA GLU A 130 16.72 6.95 -12.13
C GLU A 130 16.48 7.62 -13.49
N LYS A 131 15.72 6.95 -14.36
CA LYS A 131 15.42 7.42 -15.72
C LYS A 131 14.16 8.26 -15.82
N GLY A 132 13.34 8.35 -14.77
CA GLY A 132 12.06 9.05 -14.80
C GLY A 132 11.06 8.44 -15.79
N THR A 133 10.99 7.09 -15.88
CA THR A 133 10.08 6.41 -16.82
C THR A 133 8.66 6.33 -16.28
N ASP A 134 7.68 6.14 -17.17
CA ASP A 134 6.28 5.91 -16.77
C ASP A 134 6.04 4.50 -16.16
N GLY A 135 6.96 3.55 -16.38
CA GLY A 135 6.76 2.18 -15.94
C GLY A 135 5.55 1.50 -16.63
N ALA A 136 4.81 0.72 -15.85
CA ALA A 136 3.60 0.03 -16.31
C ALA A 136 2.32 0.88 -16.14
N ASP A 137 2.44 2.18 -16.35
CA ASP A 137 1.34 3.14 -16.19
C ASP A 137 0.18 2.89 -17.15
N ASP A 138 -0.96 3.48 -16.84
CA ASP A 138 -2.15 3.52 -17.69
C ASP A 138 -2.46 4.97 -18.10
N PRO A 139 -2.01 5.45 -19.28
CA PRO A 139 -2.21 6.83 -19.71
C PRO A 139 -3.67 7.29 -19.74
N ALA A 140 -4.62 6.37 -19.98
CA ALA A 140 -6.04 6.68 -20.02
C ALA A 140 -6.58 7.14 -18.66
N SER A 141 -5.91 6.74 -17.58
CA SER A 141 -6.28 7.08 -16.20
C SER A 141 -6.09 8.57 -15.86
N TRP A 142 -5.25 9.30 -16.60
CA TRP A 142 -4.73 10.58 -16.15
C TRP A 142 -5.00 11.73 -17.13
N THR A 143 -5.25 12.91 -16.58
CA THR A 143 -5.16 14.17 -17.30
C THR A 143 -3.70 14.63 -17.39
N GLU A 144 -2.96 14.50 -16.26
CA GLU A 144 -1.55 14.87 -16.18
C GLU A 144 -0.73 13.76 -15.48
N ARG A 145 0.52 13.59 -15.91
CA ARG A 145 1.44 12.58 -15.37
C ARG A 145 2.83 13.17 -15.18
N PHE A 146 3.39 12.96 -13.99
CA PHE A 146 4.72 13.45 -13.66
C PHE A 146 5.56 12.32 -13.06
N ASN A 147 6.82 12.25 -13.46
CA ASN A 147 7.80 11.32 -12.95
C ASN A 147 8.91 12.08 -12.21
N SER A 148 9.20 11.65 -10.99
CA SER A 148 10.24 12.27 -10.17
C SER A 148 11.50 11.39 -10.23
N ALA A 149 12.45 11.79 -11.08
CA ALA A 149 13.73 11.08 -11.16
C ALA A 149 14.63 11.42 -9.97
N GLY A 150 15.39 10.41 -9.50
CA GLY A 150 16.39 10.56 -8.45
C GLY A 150 17.58 9.63 -8.65
N PRO A 151 18.74 9.91 -8.01
CA PRO A 151 19.98 9.14 -8.22
C PRO A 151 19.97 7.77 -7.54
N GLU A 152 18.97 7.51 -6.71
CA GLU A 152 18.78 6.25 -5.99
C GLU A 152 20.09 5.82 -5.26
N TRP A 153 20.52 4.58 -5.37
CA TRP A 153 21.75 4.10 -4.73
C TRP A 153 23.03 4.82 -5.18
N LYS A 154 22.99 5.59 -6.26
CA LYS A 154 24.10 6.42 -6.77
C LYS A 154 24.15 7.80 -6.12
N ALA A 155 23.23 8.12 -5.21
CA ALA A 155 23.23 9.41 -4.52
C ALA A 155 24.60 9.65 -3.83
N PRO A 156 25.13 10.88 -3.87
CA PRO A 156 26.32 11.23 -3.08
C PRO A 156 26.12 10.92 -1.60
N GLY A 157 27.22 10.64 -0.86
CA GLY A 157 27.19 10.31 0.56
C GLY A 157 27.74 8.91 0.88
N ASP A 158 27.51 8.38 2.08
CA ASP A 158 28.02 7.10 2.53
C ASP A 158 27.05 5.97 2.21
N GLY A 159 27.52 4.97 1.48
CA GLY A 159 26.67 3.85 1.07
C GLY A 159 27.34 2.50 1.23
N GLU A 160 26.55 1.47 1.56
CA GLU A 160 27.00 0.09 1.69
C GLU A 160 25.97 -0.88 1.11
N THR A 161 26.46 -1.82 0.28
CA THR A 161 25.67 -2.98 -0.12
C THR A 161 25.55 -3.96 1.03
N LEU A 162 24.35 -4.40 1.33
CA LEU A 162 24.06 -5.31 2.43
C LEU A 162 24.15 -6.78 2.02
N GLU A 163 24.09 -7.08 0.73
CA GLU A 163 24.17 -8.45 0.20
C GLU A 163 25.63 -8.88 -0.06
N ASN A 164 25.91 -10.13 0.26
CA ASN A 164 27.00 -10.94 -0.28
C ASN A 164 28.41 -10.36 -0.25
N ASN A 165 28.80 -9.64 0.80
CA ASN A 165 30.15 -9.04 0.91
C ASN A 165 30.59 -8.22 -0.30
N ALA A 166 29.65 -7.79 -1.13
CA ALA A 166 29.97 -6.96 -2.26
C ALA A 166 30.61 -5.65 -1.80
N ASP A 167 31.57 -5.18 -2.56
CA ASP A 167 32.17 -3.88 -2.37
C ASP A 167 31.14 -2.77 -2.33
N ALA A 168 31.48 -1.72 -1.60
CA ALA A 168 30.68 -0.56 -1.38
C ALA A 168 29.71 -0.22 -2.53
N ARG A 169 28.42 -0.16 -2.26
CA ARG A 169 27.32 0.29 -3.13
C ARG A 169 27.04 -0.53 -4.41
N LYS A 170 27.69 -1.62 -4.70
CA LYS A 170 27.30 -2.42 -5.86
C LYS A 170 26.03 -3.21 -5.55
N PRO A 171 25.02 -3.22 -6.46
CA PRO A 171 23.87 -4.09 -6.32
C PRO A 171 24.30 -5.55 -6.17
N GLY A 172 23.72 -6.25 -5.20
CA GLY A 172 23.96 -7.68 -5.05
C GLY A 172 23.28 -8.50 -6.17
N PRO A 173 23.73 -9.73 -6.40
CA PRO A 173 23.22 -10.58 -7.47
C PRO A 173 21.84 -11.19 -7.17
N VAL A 174 21.37 -11.12 -5.94
CA VAL A 174 20.14 -11.80 -5.50
C VAL A 174 18.90 -10.98 -5.77
N GLY A 175 18.14 -11.36 -6.80
CA GLY A 175 16.76 -10.92 -7.00
C GLY A 175 16.55 -9.54 -7.60
N GLY A 176 17.54 -8.92 -8.22
CA GLY A 176 17.35 -7.70 -9.03
C GLY A 176 17.05 -6.41 -8.26
N ASN A 177 16.83 -6.46 -6.96
CA ASN A 177 16.66 -5.31 -6.09
C ASN A 177 18.00 -4.89 -5.50
N THR A 178 18.23 -3.58 -5.47
CA THR A 178 19.47 -3.00 -4.93
C THR A 178 19.35 -2.92 -3.40
N PHE A 179 19.79 -3.96 -2.68
CA PHE A 179 19.75 -4.01 -1.22
C PHE A 179 20.94 -3.22 -0.64
N VAL A 180 20.84 -1.90 -0.71
CA VAL A 180 21.89 -0.94 -0.36
C VAL A 180 21.30 0.08 0.60
N VAL A 181 22.08 0.52 1.59
CA VAL A 181 21.81 1.68 2.44
C VAL A 181 22.67 2.83 1.97
N VAL A 182 22.09 4.02 1.81
CA VAL A 182 22.82 5.25 1.46
C VAL A 182 22.40 6.39 2.39
N GLU A 183 23.32 6.82 3.24
CA GLU A 183 23.21 8.07 4.00
C GLU A 183 23.61 9.20 3.04
N ALA A 184 22.61 9.74 2.35
CA ALA A 184 22.85 10.63 1.22
C ALA A 184 23.16 12.07 1.65
N ASP A 185 24.09 12.69 0.94
CA ASP A 185 24.36 14.12 1.03
C ASP A 185 23.33 14.93 0.20
N GLY A 186 23.19 16.21 0.52
CA GLY A 186 22.27 17.12 -0.17
C GLY A 186 20.91 17.26 0.51
N ASP A 187 20.05 18.00 -0.13
CA ASP A 187 18.70 18.30 0.36
C ASP A 187 17.63 17.31 -0.17
N ASP A 188 16.40 17.52 0.24
CA ASP A 188 15.28 16.65 -0.12
C ASP A 188 15.04 16.61 -1.64
N LEU A 189 15.32 17.70 -2.38
CA LEU A 189 15.08 17.82 -3.83
C LEU A 189 16.13 17.07 -4.69
N VAL A 190 17.20 16.57 -4.09
CA VAL A 190 18.09 15.62 -4.77
C VAL A 190 17.35 14.31 -5.05
N HIS A 191 16.44 13.92 -4.16
CA HIS A 191 15.76 12.62 -4.16
C HIS A 191 14.42 12.66 -4.89
N SER A 192 14.01 11.51 -5.43
CA SER A 192 12.72 11.33 -6.11
C SER A 192 11.53 11.74 -5.24
N ASP A 193 11.53 11.34 -3.96
CA ASP A 193 10.39 11.59 -3.07
C ASP A 193 10.26 13.06 -2.67
N GLY A 194 11.37 13.80 -2.52
CA GLY A 194 11.35 15.24 -2.32
C GLY A 194 10.75 16.00 -3.52
N LYS A 195 11.16 15.60 -4.73
CA LYS A 195 10.56 16.14 -5.97
C LYS A 195 9.09 15.77 -6.10
N THR A 196 8.73 14.57 -5.69
CA THR A 196 7.33 14.09 -5.69
C THR A 196 6.46 14.94 -4.78
N ALA A 197 6.91 15.22 -3.56
CA ALA A 197 6.19 16.09 -2.62
C ALA A 197 6.05 17.52 -3.16
N ALA A 198 7.14 18.11 -3.64
CA ALA A 198 7.12 19.45 -4.20
C ALA A 198 6.15 19.59 -5.40
N LYS A 199 6.18 18.61 -6.33
CA LYS A 199 5.26 18.61 -7.49
C LYS A 199 3.82 18.38 -7.06
N ALA A 200 3.55 17.54 -6.06
CA ALA A 200 2.21 17.33 -5.52
C ALA A 200 1.63 18.64 -4.95
N VAL A 201 2.42 19.40 -4.19
CA VAL A 201 2.02 20.70 -3.65
C VAL A 201 1.75 21.72 -4.77
N GLU A 202 2.59 21.73 -5.81
CA GLU A 202 2.37 22.58 -7.00
C GLU A 202 1.00 22.27 -7.64
N LEU A 203 0.70 20.99 -7.89
CA LEU A 203 -0.55 20.58 -8.53
C LEU A 203 -1.78 20.86 -7.66
N ILE A 204 -1.69 20.70 -6.35
CA ILE A 204 -2.75 21.07 -5.40
C ILE A 204 -3.10 22.55 -5.55
N LYS A 205 -2.07 23.42 -5.57
CA LYS A 205 -2.25 24.88 -5.73
C LYS A 205 -2.79 25.26 -7.12
N GLN A 206 -2.33 24.56 -8.16
CA GLN A 206 -2.73 24.79 -9.55
C GLN A 206 -4.19 24.42 -9.82
N HIS A 207 -4.69 23.35 -9.20
CA HIS A 207 -6.03 22.80 -9.46
C HIS A 207 -7.03 23.03 -8.33
N LYS A 208 -6.77 24.02 -7.46
CA LYS A 208 -7.59 24.29 -6.27
C LYS A 208 -9.06 24.63 -6.56
N ASP A 209 -9.37 25.12 -7.76
CA ASP A 209 -10.70 25.60 -8.15
C ASP A 209 -11.56 24.55 -8.88
N LYS A 210 -11.09 23.31 -8.94
CA LYS A 210 -11.79 22.17 -9.59
C LYS A 210 -11.63 20.89 -8.79
N PRO A 211 -12.63 20.01 -8.78
CA PRO A 211 -12.47 18.71 -8.11
C PRO A 211 -11.34 17.92 -8.79
N PHE A 212 -10.42 17.40 -7.98
CA PHE A 212 -9.29 16.63 -8.45
C PHE A 212 -9.18 15.25 -7.77
N PHE A 213 -8.60 14.31 -8.49
CA PHE A 213 -8.03 13.07 -7.99
C PHE A 213 -6.52 13.12 -8.20
N LEU A 214 -5.78 13.32 -7.13
CA LEU A 214 -4.31 13.38 -7.15
C LEU A 214 -3.71 12.14 -6.51
N GLY A 215 -3.01 11.32 -7.31
CA GLY A 215 -2.20 10.21 -6.84
C GLY A 215 -0.76 10.67 -6.57
N VAL A 216 -0.28 10.48 -5.34
CA VAL A 216 1.10 10.81 -4.93
C VAL A 216 1.79 9.52 -4.50
N GLY A 217 2.70 9.02 -5.32
CA GLY A 217 3.40 7.75 -5.11
C GLY A 217 4.83 7.95 -4.65
N PHE A 218 5.09 7.75 -3.36
CA PHE A 218 6.44 7.73 -2.82
C PHE A 218 7.13 6.40 -3.07
N VAL A 219 8.44 6.47 -3.33
CA VAL A 219 9.26 5.28 -3.57
C VAL A 219 9.78 4.69 -2.25
N ARG A 220 10.05 5.56 -1.26
CA ARG A 220 10.54 5.09 0.04
C ARG A 220 9.38 4.44 0.84
N PRO A 221 9.71 3.39 1.61
CA PRO A 221 11.02 2.80 1.90
C PRO A 221 11.51 1.67 0.97
N HIS A 222 11.01 1.54 -0.25
CA HIS A 222 11.54 0.53 -1.20
C HIS A 222 13.07 0.61 -1.32
N VAL A 223 13.74 -0.54 -1.40
CA VAL A 223 15.18 -0.60 -1.67
C VAL A 223 15.55 0.11 -2.99
N PRO A 224 16.69 0.80 -3.09
CA PRO A 224 17.71 1.02 -2.07
C PRO A 224 17.19 1.91 -0.93
N PHE A 225 17.63 1.66 0.31
CA PHE A 225 17.29 2.50 1.45
C PHE A 225 18.10 3.79 1.41
N VAL A 226 17.55 4.80 0.76
CA VAL A 226 18.23 6.08 0.53
C VAL A 226 17.40 7.19 1.14
N ALA A 227 18.02 7.96 2.01
CA ALA A 227 17.44 9.16 2.60
C ALA A 227 18.55 10.19 2.85
N PRO A 228 18.21 11.49 2.97
CA PRO A 228 19.15 12.50 3.44
C PRO A 228 19.75 12.11 4.79
N ARG A 229 21.03 12.43 5.00
CA ARG A 229 21.80 12.08 6.22
C ARG A 229 21.07 12.47 7.52
N LYS A 230 20.36 13.60 7.52
CA LYS A 230 19.58 14.07 8.68
C LYS A 230 18.53 13.06 9.16
N ASP A 231 17.96 12.26 8.26
CA ASP A 231 16.92 11.28 8.59
C ASP A 231 17.50 9.98 9.20
N TYR A 232 18.83 9.83 9.21
CA TYR A 232 19.52 8.71 9.86
C TYR A 232 19.88 8.96 11.33
N THR A 233 19.87 10.21 11.79
CA THR A 233 20.38 10.62 13.10
C THR A 233 19.80 9.80 14.24
N ASP A 234 18.49 9.54 14.22
CA ASP A 234 17.80 8.79 15.28
C ASP A 234 18.09 7.29 15.24
N PHE A 235 18.66 6.76 14.15
CA PHE A 235 18.93 5.34 13.97
C PHE A 235 20.41 4.97 14.12
N LEU A 236 21.26 5.96 14.34
CA LEU A 236 22.69 5.75 14.58
C LEU A 236 23.02 5.68 16.10
N PRO A 237 24.02 4.89 16.50
CA PRO A 237 24.69 3.87 15.69
C PRO A 237 23.76 2.68 15.40
N TYR A 238 23.88 2.05 14.24
CA TYR A 238 23.01 0.92 13.86
C TYR A 238 23.06 -0.26 14.84
N ALA A 239 24.13 -0.37 15.64
CA ALA A 239 24.24 -1.40 16.68
C ALA A 239 23.07 -1.40 17.67
N LYS A 240 22.39 -0.25 17.89
CA LYS A 240 21.22 -0.15 18.77
C LYS A 240 19.93 -0.70 18.20
N MET A 241 19.86 -0.91 16.88
CA MET A 241 18.65 -1.46 16.24
C MET A 241 18.36 -2.85 16.75
N GLN A 242 17.08 -3.10 17.05
CA GLN A 242 16.60 -4.41 17.44
C GLN A 242 16.18 -5.19 16.20
N LEU A 243 16.56 -6.45 16.15
CA LEU A 243 16.06 -7.39 15.14
C LEU A 243 14.83 -8.11 15.67
N PRO A 244 13.90 -8.53 14.81
CA PRO A 244 12.80 -9.40 15.20
C PRO A 244 13.32 -10.67 15.89
N PRO A 245 12.57 -11.27 16.83
CA PRO A 245 12.94 -12.54 17.42
C PRO A 245 13.05 -13.62 16.34
N LYS A 246 14.10 -14.45 16.44
CA LYS A 246 14.29 -15.62 15.59
C LYS A 246 14.11 -16.87 16.47
N LEU A 247 13.19 -17.75 16.07
CA LEU A 247 13.04 -19.03 16.70
C LEU A 247 14.01 -20.04 16.08
N LYS A 248 14.55 -20.92 16.94
CA LYS A 248 15.34 -22.06 16.44
C LYS A 248 14.40 -22.99 15.68
N GLU A 249 14.83 -23.40 14.48
CA GLU A 249 14.06 -24.30 13.62
C GLU A 249 12.70 -23.78 13.14
N ASP A 250 12.51 -22.46 13.12
CA ASP A 250 11.29 -21.80 12.63
C ASP A 250 10.84 -22.28 11.23
N TRP A 251 11.81 -22.62 10.37
CA TRP A 251 11.49 -23.13 9.03
C TRP A 251 11.15 -24.62 8.97
N ALA A 252 11.20 -25.33 10.09
CA ALA A 252 10.95 -26.79 10.09
C ALA A 252 9.50 -27.14 9.72
N ASP A 253 8.55 -26.27 10.04
CA ASP A 253 7.14 -26.44 9.71
C ASP A 253 6.63 -25.53 8.58
N ILE A 254 7.45 -24.59 8.10
CA ILE A 254 7.14 -23.79 6.91
C ILE A 254 7.39 -24.63 5.64
N PRO A 255 6.39 -24.80 4.76
CA PRO A 255 6.58 -25.49 3.49
C PRO A 255 7.63 -24.81 2.62
N LYS A 256 8.34 -25.60 1.79
CA LYS A 256 9.36 -25.05 0.87
C LYS A 256 8.83 -23.91 -0.01
N ALA A 257 7.57 -23.97 -0.40
CA ALA A 257 6.94 -22.90 -1.16
C ALA A 257 6.75 -21.61 -0.34
N GLY A 258 6.61 -21.72 0.99
CA GLY A 258 6.47 -20.62 1.95
C GLY A 258 7.79 -19.90 2.25
N ILE A 259 8.92 -20.59 2.13
CA ILE A 259 10.23 -19.96 2.36
C ILE A 259 10.43 -18.79 1.41
N ASN A 260 10.73 -17.62 1.98
CA ASN A 260 10.91 -16.40 1.22
C ASN A 260 12.16 -16.49 0.31
N TYR A 261 12.07 -15.79 -0.82
CA TYR A 261 13.17 -15.72 -1.80
C TYR A 261 14.39 -14.94 -1.28
N LYS A 262 14.24 -14.08 -0.27
CA LYS A 262 15.32 -13.35 0.41
C LYS A 262 15.35 -13.71 1.89
N THR A 263 16.51 -14.21 2.33
CA THR A 263 16.82 -14.57 3.71
C THR A 263 18.21 -14.03 4.07
N SER A 264 18.50 -13.84 5.36
CA SER A 264 19.87 -13.41 5.74
C SER A 264 20.93 -14.42 5.30
N LYS A 265 20.55 -15.71 5.25
CA LYS A 265 21.43 -16.79 4.80
C LYS A 265 21.78 -16.69 3.32
N ASN A 266 20.78 -16.55 2.41
CA ASN A 266 21.08 -16.49 0.97
C ASN A 266 21.67 -15.15 0.54
N MET A 267 21.37 -14.07 1.28
CA MET A 267 21.99 -12.75 1.09
C MET A 267 23.36 -12.64 1.76
N LYS A 268 23.79 -13.63 2.56
CA LYS A 268 25.02 -13.60 3.36
C LYS A 268 25.11 -12.33 4.22
N MET A 269 24.02 -11.98 4.87
CA MET A 269 23.87 -10.77 5.64
C MET A 269 24.10 -11.06 7.11
N ASP A 270 25.25 -10.64 7.65
CA ASP A 270 25.57 -10.76 9.06
C ASP A 270 24.67 -9.87 9.94
N VAL A 271 24.73 -10.04 11.27
CA VAL A 271 23.91 -9.29 12.24
C VAL A 271 24.12 -7.78 12.13
N ARG A 272 25.35 -7.32 11.85
CA ARG A 272 25.66 -5.89 11.67
C ARG A 272 24.90 -5.33 10.46
N ARG A 273 24.91 -6.04 9.33
CA ARG A 273 24.19 -5.63 8.12
C ARG A 273 22.69 -5.73 8.26
N GLN A 274 22.18 -6.74 8.98
CA GLN A 274 20.75 -6.84 9.31
C GLN A 274 20.29 -5.61 10.11
N LYS A 275 21.03 -5.19 11.15
CA LYS A 275 20.76 -3.98 11.92
C LYS A 275 20.87 -2.71 11.07
N LYS A 276 21.84 -2.65 10.17
CA LYS A 276 21.96 -1.54 9.21
C LYS A 276 20.78 -1.51 8.23
N ALA A 277 20.27 -2.66 7.79
CA ALA A 277 19.07 -2.75 6.96
C ALA A 277 17.86 -2.17 7.67
N VAL A 278 17.62 -2.54 8.93
CA VAL A 278 16.50 -2.00 9.74
C VAL A 278 16.66 -0.50 9.93
N GLY A 279 17.84 0.00 10.31
CA GLY A 279 18.08 1.43 10.46
C GLY A 279 17.92 2.21 9.16
N GLY A 280 18.43 1.68 8.05
CA GLY A 280 18.27 2.29 6.72
C GLY A 280 16.82 2.31 6.23
N TYR A 281 16.06 1.25 6.53
CA TYR A 281 14.63 1.21 6.27
C TYR A 281 13.89 2.28 7.07
N TYR A 282 14.14 2.39 8.38
CA TYR A 282 13.50 3.41 9.24
C TYR A 282 13.89 4.85 8.84
N ALA A 283 15.14 5.09 8.46
CA ALA A 283 15.55 6.39 7.92
C ALA A 283 14.79 6.74 6.63
N SER A 284 14.58 5.75 5.75
CA SER A 284 13.77 5.92 4.54
C SER A 284 12.30 6.20 4.87
N VAL A 285 11.74 5.57 5.93
CA VAL A 285 10.38 5.85 6.43
C VAL A 285 10.29 7.26 7.02
N ALA A 286 11.27 7.69 7.82
CA ALA A 286 11.30 9.03 8.40
C ALA A 286 11.37 10.12 7.31
N PHE A 287 12.18 9.91 6.27
CA PHE A 287 12.22 10.79 5.10
C PHE A 287 10.86 10.85 4.40
N MET A 288 10.26 9.71 4.11
CA MET A 288 8.94 9.63 3.47
C MET A 288 7.87 10.31 4.33
N ASP A 289 7.86 10.12 5.65
CA ASP A 289 6.94 10.79 6.57
C ASP A 289 7.03 12.32 6.48
N ARG A 290 8.25 12.88 6.40
CA ARG A 290 8.43 14.32 6.17
C ARG A 290 7.85 14.78 4.84
N MET A 291 8.01 13.97 3.77
CA MET A 291 7.44 14.27 2.45
C MET A 291 5.91 14.19 2.46
N VAL A 292 5.34 13.25 3.19
CA VAL A 292 3.88 13.21 3.46
C VAL A 292 3.44 14.48 4.18
N GLY A 293 4.20 14.91 5.21
CA GLY A 293 3.96 16.16 5.93
C GLY A 293 3.89 17.36 5.00
N GLN A 294 4.87 17.49 4.11
CA GLN A 294 4.92 18.60 3.12
C GLN A 294 3.68 18.63 2.22
N VAL A 295 3.20 17.47 1.76
CA VAL A 295 1.99 17.39 0.93
C VAL A 295 0.73 17.78 1.72
N LEU A 296 0.59 17.28 2.97
CA LEU A 296 -0.53 17.62 3.84
C LEU A 296 -0.56 19.10 4.21
N ASP A 297 0.60 19.70 4.48
CA ASP A 297 0.72 21.12 4.79
C ASP A 297 0.39 21.97 3.55
N GLY A 298 0.86 21.57 2.36
CA GLY A 298 0.51 22.22 1.10
C GLY A 298 -0.99 22.18 0.78
N LEU A 299 -1.67 21.07 1.14
CA LEU A 299 -3.13 20.95 1.02
C LEU A 299 -3.84 21.95 1.94
N LYS A 300 -3.38 22.06 3.20
CA LYS A 300 -3.92 22.99 4.19
C LYS A 300 -3.66 24.45 3.79
N GLU A 301 -2.45 24.76 3.36
CA GLU A 301 -2.10 26.11 2.85
C GLU A 301 -2.93 26.53 1.65
N ALA A 302 -3.34 25.59 0.82
CA ALA A 302 -4.24 25.86 -0.31
C ALA A 302 -5.70 26.06 0.10
N GLY A 303 -6.04 25.88 1.39
CA GLY A 303 -7.42 26.01 1.91
C GLY A 303 -8.34 24.85 1.50
N LEU A 304 -7.78 23.69 1.16
CA LEU A 304 -8.54 22.55 0.64
C LEU A 304 -8.72 21.41 1.66
N ASP A 305 -8.23 21.60 2.89
CA ASP A 305 -8.23 20.58 3.93
C ASP A 305 -9.64 20.08 4.29
N ASP A 306 -10.61 20.99 4.31
CA ASP A 306 -12.01 20.73 4.65
C ASP A 306 -12.86 20.22 3.47
N ASN A 307 -12.29 20.14 2.28
CA ASN A 307 -12.97 19.58 1.08
C ASN A 307 -12.15 18.49 0.38
N THR A 308 -11.24 17.82 1.08
CA THR A 308 -10.41 16.77 0.49
C THR A 308 -10.44 15.49 1.32
N ILE A 309 -10.80 14.38 0.69
CA ILE A 309 -10.61 13.04 1.26
C ILE A 309 -9.14 12.67 1.06
N VAL A 310 -8.43 12.40 2.16
CA VAL A 310 -7.02 12.00 2.13
C VAL A 310 -6.92 10.52 2.48
N ILE A 311 -6.25 9.75 1.61
CA ILE A 311 -5.94 8.34 1.82
C ILE A 311 -4.43 8.19 1.91
N PHE A 312 -3.96 7.50 2.95
CA PHE A 312 -2.58 7.05 3.06
C PHE A 312 -2.53 5.53 3.18
N THR A 313 -1.68 4.88 2.37
CA THR A 313 -1.49 3.43 2.41
C THR A 313 -0.12 3.03 1.84
N SER A 314 0.17 1.72 1.88
CA SER A 314 1.24 1.06 1.11
C SER A 314 0.64 0.12 0.08
N ASP A 315 1.41 -0.20 -0.96
CA ASP A 315 0.98 -1.20 -1.94
C ASP A 315 1.05 -2.64 -1.41
N HIS A 316 1.98 -2.95 -0.53
CA HIS A 316 2.11 -4.21 0.24
C HIS A 316 3.00 -3.95 1.46
N GLY A 317 3.13 -4.94 2.32
CA GLY A 317 4.02 -4.91 3.48
C GLY A 317 5.46 -5.33 3.15
N TYR A 318 6.29 -5.53 4.20
CA TYR A 318 7.71 -5.81 4.07
C TYR A 318 8.26 -6.54 5.30
N HIS A 319 9.11 -7.55 5.10
CA HIS A 319 9.85 -8.22 6.16
C HIS A 319 11.17 -7.49 6.48
N LEU A 320 11.45 -7.35 7.76
CA LEU A 320 12.68 -6.77 8.31
C LEU A 320 13.48 -7.78 9.13
N GLY A 321 13.35 -9.06 8.82
CA GLY A 321 14.03 -10.17 9.48
C GLY A 321 13.12 -11.12 10.26
N GLU A 322 11.79 -10.88 10.26
CA GLU A 322 10.80 -11.82 10.78
C GLU A 322 10.93 -13.14 10.02
N HIS A 323 10.92 -14.28 10.71
CA HIS A 323 11.19 -15.61 10.15
C HIS A 323 12.55 -15.73 9.44
N ASP A 324 13.50 -14.83 9.69
CA ASP A 324 14.69 -14.62 8.88
C ASP A 324 14.39 -14.25 7.40
N PHE A 325 13.18 -13.81 7.10
CA PHE A 325 12.77 -13.31 5.79
C PHE A 325 13.06 -11.82 5.65
N TRP A 326 13.37 -11.40 4.44
CA TRP A 326 13.63 -10.02 4.07
C TRP A 326 12.85 -9.66 2.81
N ALA A 327 12.53 -8.39 2.66
CA ALA A 327 11.74 -7.88 1.54
C ALA A 327 10.27 -8.38 1.57
N LYS A 328 9.73 -8.77 0.44
CA LYS A 328 8.32 -8.99 0.16
C LYS A 328 8.04 -10.37 -0.45
N VAL A 329 6.83 -10.55 -0.99
CA VAL A 329 6.37 -11.76 -1.71
C VAL A 329 5.90 -12.90 -0.79
N SER A 330 6.17 -12.88 0.51
CA SER A 330 5.56 -13.80 1.46
C SER A 330 4.03 -13.61 1.52
N LEU A 331 3.30 -14.61 1.98
CA LEU A 331 1.86 -14.52 2.30
C LEU A 331 1.60 -14.35 3.80
N HIS A 332 2.65 -14.19 4.61
CA HIS A 332 2.54 -13.81 6.03
C HIS A 332 2.12 -12.34 6.18
N ASP A 333 1.61 -12.00 7.36
CA ASP A 333 1.05 -10.65 7.63
C ASP A 333 2.07 -9.52 7.35
N GLU A 334 3.38 -9.75 7.55
CA GLU A 334 4.42 -8.76 7.27
C GLU A 334 4.44 -8.29 5.81
N SER A 335 4.11 -9.17 4.84
CA SER A 335 4.00 -8.80 3.41
C SER A 335 2.58 -8.51 2.96
N ALA A 336 1.57 -9.13 3.58
CA ALA A 336 0.19 -9.03 3.14
C ALA A 336 -0.57 -7.85 3.79
N ALA A 337 -0.26 -7.54 5.08
CA ALA A 337 -0.89 -6.43 5.78
C ALA A 337 -0.23 -5.09 5.41
N VAL A 338 -1.05 -4.05 5.30
CA VAL A 338 -0.63 -2.70 4.93
C VAL A 338 -1.20 -1.67 5.90
N PRO A 339 -0.55 -0.51 6.10
CA PRO A 339 -1.20 0.61 6.76
C PRO A 339 -2.33 1.15 5.86
N LEU A 340 -3.43 1.56 6.47
CA LEU A 340 -4.49 2.29 5.78
C LEU A 340 -5.10 3.32 6.72
N ILE A 341 -5.06 4.57 6.29
CA ILE A 341 -5.68 5.70 6.99
C ILE A 341 -6.53 6.47 5.98
N ILE A 342 -7.79 6.73 6.32
CA ILE A 342 -8.70 7.53 5.49
C ILE A 342 -9.22 8.70 6.33
N ARG A 343 -8.81 9.92 5.97
CA ARG A 343 -9.37 11.14 6.56
C ARG A 343 -10.48 11.68 5.66
N MET A 344 -11.65 11.86 6.24
CA MET A 344 -12.80 12.48 5.57
C MET A 344 -13.12 13.82 6.21
N PRO A 345 -13.39 14.86 5.41
CA PRO A 345 -13.88 16.14 5.94
C PRO A 345 -15.10 15.97 6.83
N GLY A 346 -15.09 16.65 7.98
CA GLY A 346 -16.21 16.64 8.92
C GLY A 346 -16.47 15.34 9.68
N LYS A 347 -15.63 14.30 9.51
CA LYS A 347 -15.74 13.05 10.27
C LYS A 347 -14.78 13.02 11.46
N LYS A 348 -15.25 12.41 12.55
CA LYS A 348 -14.41 12.19 13.74
C LYS A 348 -13.39 11.09 13.47
N PRO A 349 -12.19 11.20 14.06
CA PRO A 349 -11.21 10.13 13.97
C PRO A 349 -11.69 8.86 14.66
N ALA A 350 -11.26 7.71 14.14
CA ALA A 350 -11.62 6.39 14.66
C ALA A 350 -10.53 5.35 14.42
N VAL A 351 -10.61 4.24 15.15
CA VAL A 351 -9.81 3.04 14.89
C VAL A 351 -10.76 1.91 14.48
N CYS A 352 -10.54 1.37 13.30
CA CYS A 352 -11.32 0.26 12.77
C CYS A 352 -10.49 -1.04 12.82
N HIS A 353 -11.04 -2.08 13.46
CA HIS A 353 -10.40 -3.39 13.59
C HIS A 353 -10.95 -4.43 12.61
N SER A 354 -11.91 -4.06 11.78
CA SER A 354 -12.50 -4.93 10.78
C SER A 354 -11.56 -5.14 9.59
N LEU A 355 -11.69 -6.30 8.96
CA LEU A 355 -10.90 -6.68 7.79
C LEU A 355 -11.31 -5.85 6.56
N VAL A 356 -10.34 -5.21 5.93
CA VAL A 356 -10.51 -4.47 4.68
C VAL A 356 -9.41 -4.83 3.68
N GLU A 357 -9.67 -4.57 2.42
CA GLU A 357 -8.75 -4.83 1.32
C GLU A 357 -8.45 -3.53 0.56
N LEU A 358 -7.25 -3.37 -0.01
CA LEU A 358 -6.96 -2.21 -0.87
C LEU A 358 -7.91 -2.13 -2.07
N LEU A 359 -8.41 -3.25 -2.53
CA LEU A 359 -9.41 -3.37 -3.58
C LEU A 359 -10.72 -2.63 -3.25
N ASP A 360 -11.00 -2.39 -1.96
CA ASP A 360 -12.18 -1.67 -1.47
C ASP A 360 -12.11 -0.17 -1.70
N LEU A 361 -10.93 0.38 -1.95
CA LEU A 361 -10.75 1.83 -2.13
C LEU A 361 -11.53 2.34 -3.33
N TYR A 362 -11.55 1.62 -4.45
CA TYR A 362 -12.24 2.06 -5.66
C TYR A 362 -13.77 2.19 -5.43
N PRO A 363 -14.53 1.16 -5.01
CA PRO A 363 -15.96 1.32 -4.75
C PRO A 363 -16.26 2.34 -3.65
N THR A 364 -15.43 2.38 -2.60
CA THR A 364 -15.60 3.28 -1.45
C THR A 364 -15.49 4.74 -1.86
N LEU A 365 -14.41 5.11 -2.54
CA LEU A 365 -14.18 6.49 -2.95
C LEU A 365 -15.18 6.93 -4.04
N SER A 366 -15.59 6.03 -4.93
CA SER A 366 -16.69 6.31 -5.86
C SER A 366 -17.96 6.70 -5.09
N ASN A 367 -18.36 5.91 -4.09
CA ASN A 367 -19.55 6.20 -3.28
C ASN A 367 -19.39 7.49 -2.46
N LEU A 368 -18.25 7.69 -1.79
CA LEU A 368 -17.99 8.89 -0.98
C LEU A 368 -17.99 10.19 -1.80
N CYS A 369 -17.65 10.11 -3.08
CA CYS A 369 -17.67 11.23 -4.02
C CYS A 369 -19.00 11.33 -4.80
N GLY A 370 -20.02 10.55 -4.45
CA GLY A 370 -21.33 10.57 -5.13
C GLY A 370 -21.31 10.02 -6.54
N LEU A 371 -20.25 9.27 -6.92
CA LEU A 371 -20.14 8.66 -8.24
C LEU A 371 -20.81 7.29 -8.28
N LYS A 372 -21.40 6.93 -9.44
CA LYS A 372 -21.99 5.59 -9.61
C LYS A 372 -20.91 4.52 -9.50
N VAL A 373 -21.01 3.64 -8.52
CA VAL A 373 -20.08 2.52 -8.34
C VAL A 373 -20.26 1.51 -9.48
N PRO A 374 -19.20 1.18 -10.25
CA PRO A 374 -19.30 0.18 -11.30
C PRO A 374 -19.60 -1.22 -10.74
N GLY A 375 -20.66 -1.87 -11.23
CA GLY A 375 -21.11 -3.16 -10.71
C GLY A 375 -20.16 -4.35 -10.91
N ARG A 376 -19.10 -4.18 -11.71
CA ARG A 376 -18.06 -5.18 -11.99
C ARG A 376 -16.96 -5.28 -10.90
N LEU A 377 -16.91 -4.31 -9.97
CA LEU A 377 -15.85 -4.24 -8.98
C LEU A 377 -15.93 -5.40 -7.99
N GLN A 378 -14.80 -6.03 -7.71
CA GLN A 378 -14.70 -7.15 -6.77
C GLN A 378 -14.45 -6.70 -5.32
N GLY A 379 -14.06 -5.42 -5.10
CA GLY A 379 -13.96 -4.80 -3.79
C GLY A 379 -15.31 -4.50 -3.16
N LYS A 380 -15.31 -4.23 -1.87
CA LYS A 380 -16.47 -3.88 -1.07
C LYS A 380 -16.47 -2.39 -0.73
N ASP A 381 -17.63 -1.76 -0.68
CA ASP A 381 -17.75 -0.39 -0.14
C ASP A 381 -17.62 -0.41 1.39
N ILE A 382 -16.57 0.24 1.89
CA ILE A 382 -16.29 0.39 3.32
C ILE A 382 -16.62 1.81 3.85
N SER A 383 -17.32 2.64 3.08
CA SER A 383 -17.64 4.03 3.44
C SER A 383 -18.33 4.16 4.80
N LYS A 384 -19.19 3.20 5.15
CA LYS A 384 -19.90 3.18 6.43
C LYS A 384 -18.98 2.97 7.64
N MET A 385 -17.78 2.40 7.44
CA MET A 385 -16.80 2.21 8.52
C MET A 385 -16.19 3.53 9.01
N MET A 386 -16.29 4.62 8.22
CA MET A 386 -15.86 5.96 8.65
C MET A 386 -16.82 6.57 9.71
N THR A 387 -18.00 6.01 9.87
CA THR A 387 -19.00 6.45 10.87
C THR A 387 -19.33 5.36 11.88
N ASP A 388 -19.15 4.11 11.53
CA ASP A 388 -19.35 2.93 12.38
C ASP A 388 -18.13 1.99 12.22
N PRO A 389 -17.05 2.21 13.00
CA PRO A 389 -15.81 1.44 12.90
C PRO A 389 -15.95 -0.05 13.25
N ALA A 390 -17.04 -0.44 13.91
CA ALA A 390 -17.33 -1.84 14.25
C ALA A 390 -17.98 -2.61 13.09
N LYS A 391 -18.40 -1.91 12.02
CA LYS A 391 -19.04 -2.55 10.88
C LYS A 391 -18.09 -3.48 10.15
N GLU A 392 -18.59 -4.64 9.75
CA GLU A 392 -17.88 -5.62 8.95
C GLU A 392 -18.50 -5.74 7.55
N VAL A 393 -17.66 -5.96 6.53
CA VAL A 393 -18.07 -6.21 5.14
C VAL A 393 -17.63 -7.58 4.64
N ARG A 394 -16.70 -8.23 5.36
CA ARG A 394 -16.17 -9.56 5.03
C ARG A 394 -15.72 -10.33 6.26
N SER A 395 -15.72 -11.66 6.14
CA SER A 395 -15.17 -12.56 7.16
C SER A 395 -13.69 -12.85 6.94
N ALA A 396 -13.17 -12.74 5.70
CA ALA A 396 -11.76 -12.97 5.38
C ALA A 396 -11.28 -11.99 4.30
N ALA A 397 -10.03 -11.52 4.43
CA ALA A 397 -9.29 -10.87 3.37
C ALA A 397 -8.56 -11.93 2.53
N PHE A 398 -8.35 -11.63 1.23
CA PHE A 398 -7.73 -12.55 0.28
C PHE A 398 -6.54 -11.89 -0.41
N SER A 399 -5.38 -12.55 -0.34
CA SER A 399 -4.16 -12.13 -1.02
C SER A 399 -3.55 -13.26 -1.83
N VAL A 400 -2.75 -12.90 -2.82
CA VAL A 400 -2.06 -13.87 -3.68
C VAL A 400 -0.60 -13.48 -3.91
N ASN A 401 0.21 -14.50 -4.19
CA ASN A 401 1.50 -14.32 -4.85
C ASN A 401 1.66 -15.35 -5.98
N GLY A 402 2.82 -15.43 -6.61
CA GLY A 402 3.06 -16.39 -7.69
C GLY A 402 3.08 -17.86 -7.24
N LYS A 403 3.02 -18.15 -5.92
CA LYS A 403 3.14 -19.49 -5.36
C LYS A 403 1.87 -19.99 -4.66
N GLY A 404 1.01 -19.08 -4.19
CA GLY A 404 -0.14 -19.47 -3.37
C GLY A 404 -1.11 -18.34 -3.07
N PHE A 405 -1.99 -18.61 -2.10
CA PHE A 405 -3.14 -17.82 -1.71
C PHE A 405 -3.24 -17.74 -0.20
N LEU A 406 -3.63 -16.58 0.33
CA LEU A 406 -3.92 -16.33 1.74
C LEU A 406 -5.42 -16.08 1.91
N LEU A 407 -6.02 -16.71 2.91
CA LEU A 407 -7.26 -16.27 3.56
C LEU A 407 -6.94 -15.82 4.98
N ARG A 408 -7.21 -14.57 5.27
CA ARG A 408 -6.95 -13.94 6.56
C ARG A 408 -8.27 -13.55 7.23
N GLU A 409 -8.70 -14.35 8.19
CA GLU A 409 -9.84 -14.05 9.08
C GLU A 409 -9.38 -13.22 10.28
N GLN A 410 -10.31 -12.84 11.15
CA GLN A 410 -9.99 -12.04 12.34
C GLN A 410 -8.97 -12.74 13.25
N ASP A 411 -9.16 -14.05 13.46
CA ASP A 411 -8.41 -14.85 14.41
C ASP A 411 -7.56 -15.96 13.78
N TRP A 412 -7.62 -16.11 12.45
CA TRP A 412 -6.95 -17.18 11.72
C TRP A 412 -6.26 -16.65 10.47
N ALA A 413 -5.12 -17.24 10.13
CA ALA A 413 -4.50 -17.10 8.81
C ALA A 413 -4.34 -18.50 8.20
N TYR A 414 -4.77 -18.64 6.94
CA TYR A 414 -4.63 -19.88 6.18
C TYR A 414 -3.96 -19.57 4.85
N ILE A 415 -2.85 -20.24 4.59
CA ILE A 415 -2.08 -20.12 3.35
C ILE A 415 -2.11 -21.47 2.62
N ALA A 416 -2.48 -21.44 1.34
CA ALA A 416 -2.49 -22.63 0.49
C ALA A 416 -1.61 -22.40 -0.75
N TYR A 417 -0.67 -23.29 -0.97
CA TYR A 417 0.30 -23.21 -2.05
C TYR A 417 -0.09 -24.04 -3.27
N GLY A 418 0.61 -23.83 -4.36
CA GLY A 418 0.45 -24.59 -5.59
C GLY A 418 -0.77 -24.21 -6.42
N LYS A 419 -0.99 -24.96 -7.51
CA LYS A 419 -2.10 -24.71 -8.42
C LYS A 419 -3.43 -24.88 -7.69
N ASN A 420 -4.26 -23.85 -7.73
CA ASN A 420 -5.57 -23.80 -7.07
C ASN A 420 -5.52 -23.99 -5.54
N GLY A 421 -4.37 -23.78 -4.90
CA GLY A 421 -4.22 -24.01 -3.45
C GLY A 421 -4.30 -25.48 -3.04
N LEU A 422 -3.89 -26.41 -3.92
CA LEU A 422 -3.95 -27.85 -3.69
C LEU A 422 -2.58 -28.47 -3.33
N GLY A 423 -1.60 -27.64 -2.98
CA GLY A 423 -0.28 -28.07 -2.53
C GLY A 423 -0.14 -28.05 -1.00
N ASP A 424 1.04 -27.64 -0.56
CA ASP A 424 1.31 -27.48 0.88
C ASP A 424 0.46 -26.36 1.51
N GLU A 425 0.32 -26.42 2.84
CA GLU A 425 -0.57 -25.52 3.58
C GLU A 425 0.10 -24.99 4.86
N GLU A 426 -0.30 -23.80 5.28
CA GLU A 426 -0.02 -23.24 6.59
C GLU A 426 -1.34 -22.78 7.24
N LEU A 427 -1.47 -23.00 8.54
CA LEU A 427 -2.60 -22.56 9.35
C LEU A 427 -2.09 -21.97 10.66
N PHE A 428 -2.51 -20.76 11.00
CA PHE A 428 -2.08 -20.05 12.20
C PHE A 428 -3.27 -19.56 13.02
N ASP A 429 -3.20 -19.75 14.34
CA ASP A 429 -4.09 -19.12 15.32
C ASP A 429 -3.54 -17.72 15.66
N MET A 430 -4.07 -16.69 15.05
CA MET A 430 -3.57 -15.32 15.17
C MET A 430 -3.85 -14.68 16.54
N LYS A 431 -4.62 -15.32 17.43
CA LYS A 431 -4.77 -14.90 18.82
C LYS A 431 -3.63 -15.41 19.68
N GLN A 432 -3.23 -16.66 19.47
CA GLN A 432 -2.19 -17.32 20.26
C GLN A 432 -0.81 -17.07 19.69
N ASP A 433 -0.70 -17.00 18.36
CA ASP A 433 0.52 -16.81 17.61
C ASP A 433 0.36 -15.71 16.53
N PRO A 434 0.28 -14.45 16.94
CA PRO A 434 0.13 -13.32 15.98
C PRO A 434 1.36 -13.12 15.08
N LYS A 435 2.46 -13.84 15.35
CA LYS A 435 3.70 -13.80 14.56
C LYS A 435 3.85 -14.97 13.60
N GLN A 436 2.88 -15.89 13.56
CA GLN A 436 2.84 -17.00 12.61
C GLN A 436 4.05 -17.94 12.69
N PHE A 437 4.54 -18.22 13.91
CA PHE A 437 5.70 -19.10 14.13
C PHE A 437 5.35 -20.60 14.13
N THR A 438 4.09 -20.96 14.42
CA THR A 438 3.68 -22.36 14.58
C THR A 438 2.64 -22.73 13.54
N ASN A 439 3.03 -23.52 12.54
CA ASN A 439 2.12 -24.02 11.52
C ASN A 439 1.28 -25.18 12.05
N LEU A 440 -0.01 -24.96 12.23
CA LEU A 440 -0.98 -25.90 12.76
C LEU A 440 -1.60 -26.82 11.68
N ALA A 441 -1.25 -26.66 10.41
CA ALA A 441 -1.88 -27.40 9.31
C ALA A 441 -1.71 -28.93 9.40
N LYS A 442 -0.66 -29.40 10.07
CA LYS A 442 -0.39 -30.85 10.27
C LYS A 442 -0.81 -31.38 11.64
N ASP A 443 -1.32 -30.54 12.53
CA ASP A 443 -1.79 -30.95 13.84
C ASP A 443 -3.23 -31.49 13.75
N PRO A 444 -3.49 -32.78 14.07
CA PRO A 444 -4.82 -33.38 13.98
C PRO A 444 -5.90 -32.65 14.79
N LYS A 445 -5.52 -31.94 15.85
CA LYS A 445 -6.40 -31.13 16.68
C LYS A 445 -7.13 -30.06 15.87
N TYR A 446 -6.49 -29.54 14.83
CA TYR A 446 -7.02 -28.47 13.97
C TYR A 446 -7.58 -28.98 12.65
N GLY A 447 -7.72 -30.28 12.45
CA GLY A 447 -8.21 -30.89 11.20
C GLY A 447 -9.57 -30.36 10.72
N GLN A 448 -10.51 -30.10 11.64
CA GLN A 448 -11.81 -29.50 11.27
C GLN A 448 -11.66 -28.05 10.81
N THR A 449 -10.81 -27.26 11.48
CA THR A 449 -10.51 -25.87 11.10
C THR A 449 -9.83 -25.83 9.75
N LEU A 450 -8.86 -26.70 9.50
CA LEU A 450 -8.18 -26.81 8.20
C LEU A 450 -9.16 -27.15 7.08
N ALA A 451 -10.02 -28.16 7.26
CA ALA A 451 -11.03 -28.55 6.26
C ALA A 451 -12.01 -27.42 5.94
N ARG A 452 -12.38 -26.62 6.95
CA ARG A 452 -13.19 -25.41 6.76
C ARG A 452 -12.49 -24.41 5.84
N PHE A 453 -11.21 -24.12 6.09
CA PHE A 453 -10.44 -23.18 5.27
C PHE A 453 -10.19 -23.70 3.85
N GLN A 454 -9.94 -24.98 3.65
CA GLN A 454 -9.82 -25.59 2.31
C GLN A 454 -11.11 -25.37 1.50
N LYS A 455 -12.28 -25.60 2.12
CA LYS A 455 -13.58 -25.33 1.49
C LYS A 455 -13.79 -23.84 1.19
N GLN A 456 -13.42 -22.95 2.12
CA GLN A 456 -13.51 -21.50 1.92
C GLN A 456 -12.57 -21.02 0.81
N MET A 457 -11.34 -21.53 0.72
CA MET A 457 -10.40 -21.21 -0.35
C MET A 457 -10.93 -21.60 -1.71
N ALA A 458 -11.47 -22.83 -1.83
CA ALA A 458 -12.08 -23.27 -3.08
C ALA A 458 -13.25 -22.37 -3.50
N ALA A 459 -14.11 -21.99 -2.55
CA ALA A 459 -15.22 -21.06 -2.80
C ALA A 459 -14.72 -19.67 -3.19
N LYS A 460 -13.69 -19.13 -2.51
CA LYS A 460 -13.10 -17.82 -2.81
C LYS A 460 -12.46 -17.79 -4.20
N LEU A 461 -11.74 -18.83 -4.59
CA LEU A 461 -11.16 -18.93 -5.91
C LEU A 461 -12.24 -18.97 -7.02
N LYS A 462 -13.36 -19.68 -6.76
CA LYS A 462 -14.51 -19.68 -7.66
C LYS A 462 -15.12 -18.27 -7.76
N GLU A 463 -15.35 -17.59 -6.64
CA GLU A 463 -15.86 -16.21 -6.59
C GLU A 463 -14.99 -15.26 -7.40
N VAL A 464 -13.67 -15.25 -7.17
CA VAL A 464 -12.71 -14.36 -7.83
C VAL A 464 -12.69 -14.60 -9.36
N ARG A 465 -12.84 -15.85 -9.78
CA ARG A 465 -12.87 -16.25 -11.22
C ARG A 465 -14.20 -15.95 -11.89
N THR A 466 -15.27 -15.77 -11.13
CA THR A 466 -16.58 -15.39 -11.66
C THR A 466 -16.63 -13.87 -11.84
N ASN A 467 -16.30 -13.40 -13.04
CA ASN A 467 -16.22 -11.99 -13.40
C ASN A 467 -16.57 -11.77 -14.88
N ASP A 468 -16.60 -10.52 -15.30
CA ASP A 468 -17.00 -10.08 -16.64
C ASP A 468 -15.83 -10.03 -17.66
N LEU A 469 -14.63 -10.52 -17.30
CA LEU A 469 -13.45 -10.43 -18.16
C LEU A 469 -13.39 -11.52 -19.24
N GLY A 470 -14.11 -12.62 -19.07
CA GLY A 470 -14.10 -13.76 -20.01
C GLY A 470 -12.77 -14.55 -20.04
N LEU A 471 -11.90 -14.36 -19.04
CA LEU A 471 -10.62 -15.06 -18.96
C LEU A 471 -10.81 -16.51 -18.46
N LYS A 472 -10.14 -17.48 -19.10
CA LYS A 472 -10.11 -18.89 -18.64
C LYS A 472 -9.03 -19.06 -17.56
N TYR A 473 -9.29 -19.87 -16.50
CA TYR A 473 -8.39 -20.10 -15.36
C TYR A 473 -7.92 -21.55 -15.26
#